data_33d5b646ac7fa4b5a980308cfc12015e
#
_entry.id   33d5b646ac7fa4b5a980308cfc12015e
#
_cell.length_a   1.000
_cell.length_b   1.000
_cell.length_c   1.000
_cell.angle_alpha   90.00
_cell.angle_beta   90.00
_cell.angle_gamma   90.00
#
_symmetry.space_group_name_H-M   'P 1'
#
loop_
_entity.id
_entity.type
_entity.pdbx_description
1 polymer ?
#
loop_
_entity_poly.entity_id
_entity_poly.type
_entity_poly.pdbx_seq_one_letter_code
_entity_poly.pdbx_strand_id
1 'polypeptide(L)'
;DVAECFYGRPDAPRIVSGRYGLASKDTTPAQIISVFDNLALPEPKDKFTVGIVDDVTFLSLPPVEEIALSGESTFEAKFYGLGADGTVGANKNSVKIIGDNTKKYCQAYFAYDSKKSGGFTCSHLRFGDEPIRSTYLVNTPNFVACHVQAYLHMYDVTRGLRDGGTFLLNTIWEGEELAKNLPAKVKKYFADHNITVYYINATKIAQEIGLGNRTNTILQSAFFRITEVIPVDLAVEQMKKFIVKSYGKKGQDVVDKNYAAVDRGGEYRQLPVDKAWSELTVVEEHDTTDPKFIREVVRPINAQAGDDLKVSAFLGREDGTWDQGTAAYEKRGVAAFVPEWNFENCIQCNKCAYVCPHAAIRPFVLTEKELECAPVAADATLPAIGKTFAGMRFIQSVDVLDCLGCGNCVDVCPGKKGVKALEMKPLETQLDKQPIWDYCVKEVTSKQDLVDTKLNVKNSQFAT
;
A
#
# COMPACT_ATOMS: atom_id res chain seq x y z
N ASP A 1 25.17 -33.29 9.01
CA ASP A 1 24.18 -34.30 9.41
C ASP A 1 23.95 -35.35 8.31
N VAL A 2 23.41 -34.98 7.09
CA VAL A 2 23.21 -35.98 6.02
C VAL A 2 24.54 -36.57 5.57
N ALA A 3 25.57 -35.74 5.31
CA ALA A 3 26.88 -36.20 4.92
C ALA A 3 27.53 -37.12 5.96
N GLU A 4 27.29 -36.87 7.25
CA GLU A 4 27.80 -37.70 8.35
C GLU A 4 27.19 -39.12 8.31
N CYS A 5 25.92 -39.27 7.97
CA CYS A 5 25.24 -40.56 7.80
C CYS A 5 25.88 -41.44 6.70
N PHE A 6 26.55 -40.79 5.74
CA PHE A 6 27.20 -41.46 4.61
C PHE A 6 28.72 -41.51 4.71
N TYR A 7 29.29 -40.92 5.74
CA TYR A 7 30.75 -40.88 5.94
C TYR A 7 31.37 -42.29 5.97
N GLY A 8 32.36 -42.52 5.13
CA GLY A 8 33.05 -43.82 5.04
C GLY A 8 32.28 -44.94 4.33
N ARG A 9 31.11 -44.67 3.79
CA ARG A 9 30.31 -45.65 3.00
C ARG A 9 30.76 -45.63 1.54
N PRO A 10 31.07 -46.80 0.94
CA PRO A 10 31.49 -46.88 -0.45
C PRO A 10 30.37 -46.56 -1.46
N ASP A 11 29.14 -46.66 -1.03
CA ASP A 11 27.91 -46.38 -1.80
C ASP A 11 27.32 -45.00 -1.51
N ALA A 12 28.10 -44.13 -0.89
CA ALA A 12 27.62 -42.78 -0.54
C ALA A 12 27.25 -41.98 -1.82
N PRO A 13 26.04 -41.41 -1.87
CA PRO A 13 25.67 -40.52 -2.95
C PRO A 13 26.49 -39.24 -2.96
N ARG A 14 26.60 -38.57 -4.10
CA ARG A 14 27.12 -37.22 -4.14
C ARG A 14 26.15 -36.30 -3.38
N ILE A 15 26.63 -35.61 -2.36
CA ILE A 15 25.86 -34.67 -1.56
C ILE A 15 26.29 -33.26 -1.91
N VAL A 16 25.36 -32.42 -2.30
CA VAL A 16 25.56 -30.99 -2.52
C VAL A 16 24.71 -30.20 -1.52
N SER A 17 25.15 -29.03 -1.17
CA SER A 17 24.46 -28.16 -0.22
C SER A 17 23.97 -26.88 -0.87
N GLY A 18 22.91 -26.29 -0.32
CA GLY A 18 22.35 -25.03 -0.78
C GLY A 18 21.72 -24.23 0.35
N ARG A 19 21.49 -22.96 0.08
CA ARG A 19 20.80 -22.02 0.99
C ARG A 19 19.55 -21.46 0.33
N TYR A 20 18.47 -21.39 1.07
CA TYR A 20 17.17 -20.88 0.65
C TYR A 20 16.52 -20.07 1.78
N GLY A 21 15.42 -19.38 1.49
CA GLY A 21 14.69 -18.58 2.48
C GLY A 21 15.52 -17.44 3.07
N LEU A 22 16.52 -16.95 2.33
CA LEU A 22 17.39 -15.86 2.77
C LEU A 22 16.59 -14.57 2.93
N ALA A 23 16.89 -13.78 3.97
CA ALA A 23 16.21 -12.53 4.30
C ALA A 23 14.69 -12.70 4.45
N SER A 24 14.22 -13.84 4.99
CA SER A 24 12.79 -14.17 5.15
C SER A 24 11.99 -14.23 3.85
N LYS A 25 12.66 -14.45 2.72
CA LYS A 25 11.99 -14.64 1.43
C LYS A 25 11.20 -15.94 1.41
N ASP A 26 10.05 -15.91 0.73
CA ASP A 26 9.27 -17.12 0.46
C ASP A 26 10.07 -18.06 -0.45
N THR A 27 9.90 -19.36 -0.22
CA THR A 27 10.50 -20.39 -1.08
C THR A 27 9.41 -20.95 -1.97
N THR A 28 9.52 -20.68 -3.27
CA THR A 28 8.50 -21.03 -4.25
C THR A 28 8.74 -22.43 -4.86
N PRO A 29 7.69 -23.05 -5.42
CA PRO A 29 7.85 -24.29 -6.18
C PRO A 29 8.87 -24.18 -7.31
N ALA A 30 8.91 -23.05 -8.01
CA ALA A 30 9.88 -22.79 -9.08
C ALA A 30 11.33 -22.87 -8.58
N GLN A 31 11.59 -22.33 -7.39
CA GLN A 31 12.91 -22.43 -6.75
C GLN A 31 13.28 -23.87 -6.40
N ILE A 32 12.31 -24.69 -5.98
CA ILE A 32 12.54 -26.11 -5.70
C ILE A 32 12.85 -26.86 -7.01
N ILE A 33 12.17 -26.55 -8.12
CA ILE A 33 12.46 -27.13 -9.43
C ILE A 33 13.89 -26.79 -9.83
N SER A 34 14.36 -25.55 -9.66
CA SER A 34 15.75 -25.19 -10.00
C SER A 34 16.80 -26.01 -9.22
N VAL A 35 16.45 -26.44 -7.99
CA VAL A 35 17.32 -27.34 -7.22
C VAL A 35 17.37 -28.74 -7.85
N PHE A 36 16.22 -29.30 -8.26
CA PHE A 36 16.21 -30.60 -8.95
C PHE A 36 16.89 -30.54 -10.31
N ASP A 37 16.73 -29.46 -11.06
CA ASP A 37 17.43 -29.23 -12.32
C ASP A 37 18.95 -29.20 -12.12
N ASN A 38 19.41 -28.50 -11.06
CA ASN A 38 20.82 -28.52 -10.68
C ASN A 38 21.31 -29.93 -10.35
N LEU A 39 20.53 -30.71 -9.60
CA LEU A 39 20.91 -32.08 -9.21
C LEU A 39 20.95 -33.04 -10.41
N ALA A 40 20.22 -32.76 -11.47
CA ALA A 40 20.24 -33.54 -12.72
C ALA A 40 21.47 -33.29 -13.60
N LEU A 41 22.26 -32.25 -13.30
CA LEU A 41 23.48 -31.94 -14.06
C LEU A 41 24.59 -32.97 -13.75
N PRO A 42 25.47 -33.30 -14.74
CA PRO A 42 26.63 -34.15 -14.52
C PRO A 42 27.54 -33.62 -13.38
N GLU A 43 27.66 -32.30 -13.30
CA GLU A 43 28.39 -31.57 -12.25
C GLU A 43 27.48 -30.53 -11.60
N PRO A 44 26.64 -30.93 -10.61
CA PRO A 44 25.78 -30.01 -9.93
C PRO A 44 26.60 -29.00 -9.13
N LYS A 45 26.15 -27.74 -9.15
CA LYS A 45 26.71 -26.66 -8.32
C LYS A 45 26.54 -27.01 -6.85
N ASP A 46 27.63 -26.94 -6.08
CA ASP A 46 27.62 -27.07 -4.63
C ASP A 46 27.59 -25.69 -3.96
N LYS A 47 27.11 -25.63 -2.73
CA LYS A 47 26.96 -24.40 -1.95
C LYS A 47 26.14 -23.31 -2.66
N PHE A 48 25.18 -23.74 -3.47
CA PHE A 48 24.33 -22.84 -4.23
C PHE A 48 23.38 -22.02 -3.35
N THR A 49 22.80 -20.99 -3.94
CA THR A 49 21.70 -20.20 -3.35
C THR A 49 20.50 -20.19 -4.28
N VAL A 50 19.30 -20.11 -3.73
CA VAL A 50 18.04 -19.87 -4.47
C VAL A 50 17.29 -18.69 -3.88
N GLY A 51 16.51 -18.01 -4.72
CA GLY A 51 15.70 -16.85 -4.30
C GLY A 51 16.45 -15.54 -4.19
N ILE A 52 17.72 -15.49 -4.58
CA ILE A 52 18.52 -14.27 -4.71
C ILE A 52 19.26 -14.26 -6.05
N VAL A 53 19.64 -13.07 -6.51
CA VAL A 53 20.48 -12.88 -7.70
C VAL A 53 21.91 -12.53 -7.24
N ASP A 54 22.75 -13.57 -7.12
CA ASP A 54 24.15 -13.42 -6.68
C ASP A 54 25.05 -13.20 -7.91
N ASP A 55 25.35 -11.97 -8.17
CA ASP A 55 26.25 -11.50 -9.23
C ASP A 55 27.67 -11.17 -8.69
N VAL A 56 27.97 -11.56 -7.44
CA VAL A 56 29.28 -11.38 -6.79
C VAL A 56 30.02 -12.70 -6.73
N THR A 57 29.41 -13.76 -6.19
CA THR A 57 30.01 -15.09 -6.10
C THR A 57 29.47 -16.09 -7.11
N PHE A 58 28.41 -15.72 -7.83
CA PHE A 58 27.76 -16.52 -8.89
C PHE A 58 27.28 -17.90 -8.41
N LEU A 59 26.90 -18.01 -7.14
CA LEU A 59 26.41 -19.25 -6.55
C LEU A 59 24.91 -19.46 -6.74
N SER A 60 24.16 -18.45 -7.14
CA SER A 60 22.71 -18.60 -7.38
C SER A 60 22.41 -19.58 -8.50
N LEU A 61 21.37 -20.38 -8.29
CA LEU A 61 20.78 -21.17 -9.37
C LEU A 61 19.96 -20.25 -10.28
N PRO A 62 19.84 -20.60 -11.59
CA PRO A 62 19.01 -19.84 -12.50
C PRO A 62 17.57 -19.72 -11.99
N PRO A 63 16.91 -18.57 -12.16
CA PRO A 63 15.50 -18.44 -11.87
C PRO A 63 14.67 -19.32 -12.82
N VAL A 64 13.60 -19.93 -12.29
CA VAL A 64 12.60 -20.67 -13.05
C VAL A 64 11.30 -19.87 -12.99
N GLU A 65 10.54 -19.86 -14.08
CA GLU A 65 9.24 -19.20 -14.14
C GLU A 65 8.28 -19.81 -13.09
N GLU A 66 7.53 -18.94 -12.41
CA GLU A 66 6.56 -19.37 -11.42
C GLU A 66 5.45 -20.21 -12.07
N ILE A 67 5.10 -21.29 -11.42
CA ILE A 67 4.10 -22.25 -11.90
C ILE A 67 2.90 -22.32 -10.96
N ALA A 68 1.73 -22.52 -11.56
CA ALA A 68 0.50 -22.79 -10.83
C ALA A 68 0.43 -24.25 -10.44
N LEU A 69 0.70 -24.57 -9.16
CA LEU A 69 0.58 -25.94 -8.63
C LEU A 69 -0.75 -26.21 -7.92
N SER A 70 -1.55 -25.20 -7.68
CA SER A 70 -2.88 -25.37 -7.14
C SER A 70 -3.77 -26.11 -8.16
N GLY A 71 -4.48 -27.14 -7.71
CA GLY A 71 -5.41 -27.88 -8.55
C GLY A 71 -6.47 -26.97 -9.18
N GLU A 72 -7.08 -27.40 -10.29
CA GLU A 72 -8.10 -26.64 -11.03
C GLU A 72 -9.29 -26.21 -10.15
N SER A 73 -9.59 -26.99 -9.09
CA SER A 73 -10.64 -26.67 -8.12
C SER A 73 -10.24 -25.63 -7.08
N THR A 74 -8.99 -25.17 -7.05
CA THR A 74 -8.51 -24.20 -6.07
C THR A 74 -8.54 -22.77 -6.64
N PHE A 75 -9.34 -21.93 -6.02
CA PHE A 75 -9.40 -20.51 -6.30
C PHE A 75 -8.37 -19.76 -5.45
N GLU A 76 -7.50 -19.00 -6.07
CA GLU A 76 -6.45 -18.22 -5.44
C GLU A 76 -6.71 -16.72 -5.59
N ALA A 77 -6.59 -15.97 -4.49
CA ALA A 77 -6.85 -14.54 -4.48
C ALA A 77 -5.79 -13.76 -3.69
N LYS A 78 -5.48 -12.55 -4.19
CA LYS A 78 -4.66 -11.55 -3.50
C LYS A 78 -5.46 -10.28 -3.23
N PHE A 79 -5.26 -9.68 -2.06
CA PHE A 79 -5.90 -8.41 -1.69
C PHE A 79 -4.84 -7.45 -1.18
N TYR A 80 -4.66 -6.36 -1.90
CA TYR A 80 -3.77 -5.27 -1.54
C TYR A 80 -4.55 -4.20 -0.76
N GLY A 81 -4.11 -3.91 0.45
CA GLY A 81 -4.76 -2.96 1.35
C GLY A 81 -3.78 -2.09 2.10
N LEU A 82 -4.31 -1.08 2.76
CA LEU A 82 -3.56 -0.16 3.60
C LEU A 82 -3.66 -0.60 5.06
N GLY A 83 -2.57 -0.53 5.79
CA GLY A 83 -2.57 -0.82 7.22
C GLY A 83 -3.62 0.01 7.97
N ALA A 84 -4.46 -0.68 8.75
CA ALA A 84 -5.60 -0.13 9.48
C ALA A 84 -6.87 0.21 8.64
N ASP A 85 -6.92 -0.07 7.33
CA ASP A 85 -8.11 0.13 6.49
C ASP A 85 -9.22 -0.91 6.71
N GLY A 86 -8.90 -2.01 7.43
CA GLY A 86 -9.82 -3.10 7.71
C GLY A 86 -9.81 -4.25 6.69
N THR A 87 -9.01 -4.18 5.62
CA THR A 87 -8.91 -5.22 4.58
C THR A 87 -8.57 -6.58 5.16
N VAL A 88 -7.55 -6.65 6.02
CA VAL A 88 -7.14 -7.92 6.66
C VAL A 88 -8.27 -8.52 7.51
N GLY A 89 -9.00 -7.67 8.25
CA GLY A 89 -10.15 -8.10 9.06
C GLY A 89 -11.29 -8.67 8.20
N ALA A 90 -11.60 -7.99 7.09
CA ALA A 90 -12.60 -8.45 6.12
C ALA A 90 -12.21 -9.78 5.48
N ASN A 91 -10.93 -9.95 5.11
CA ASN A 91 -10.44 -11.20 4.52
C ASN A 91 -10.45 -12.36 5.53
N LYS A 92 -10.07 -12.13 6.79
CA LYS A 92 -10.24 -13.12 7.86
C LYS A 92 -11.70 -13.55 8.03
N ASN A 93 -12.62 -12.60 7.91
CA ASN A 93 -14.05 -12.88 7.95
C ASN A 93 -14.51 -13.68 6.71
N SER A 94 -14.04 -13.34 5.50
CA SER A 94 -14.34 -14.07 4.28
C SER A 94 -13.93 -15.54 4.38
N VAL A 95 -12.71 -15.81 4.88
CA VAL A 95 -12.23 -17.18 5.11
C VAL A 95 -13.14 -17.96 6.07
N LYS A 96 -13.61 -17.32 7.15
CA LYS A 96 -14.55 -17.94 8.09
C LYS A 96 -15.92 -18.19 7.46
N ILE A 97 -16.45 -17.21 6.73
CA ILE A 97 -17.74 -17.36 6.04
C ILE A 97 -17.70 -18.57 5.10
N ILE A 98 -16.64 -18.70 4.30
CA ILE A 98 -16.49 -19.80 3.35
C ILE A 98 -16.30 -21.14 4.10
N GLY A 99 -15.36 -21.19 5.04
CA GLY A 99 -15.02 -22.43 5.76
C GLY A 99 -16.15 -22.95 6.65
N ASP A 100 -16.87 -22.05 7.34
CA ASP A 100 -17.93 -22.46 8.28
C ASP A 100 -19.24 -22.85 7.55
N ASN A 101 -19.45 -22.40 6.31
CA ASN A 101 -20.73 -22.59 5.60
C ASN A 101 -20.61 -23.45 4.33
N THR A 102 -19.42 -23.99 4.03
CA THR A 102 -19.19 -24.86 2.88
C THR A 102 -18.29 -26.03 3.27
N LYS A 103 -18.11 -26.98 2.34
CA LYS A 103 -17.12 -28.05 2.48
C LYS A 103 -15.74 -27.69 1.93
N LYS A 104 -15.52 -26.42 1.54
CA LYS A 104 -14.25 -25.98 0.97
C LYS A 104 -13.16 -25.93 2.03
N TYR A 105 -11.99 -26.37 1.62
CA TYR A 105 -10.75 -26.11 2.36
C TYR A 105 -10.35 -24.65 2.16
N CYS A 106 -9.88 -24.01 3.22
CA CYS A 106 -9.53 -22.60 3.22
C CYS A 106 -8.11 -22.42 3.78
N GLN A 107 -7.32 -21.60 3.12
CA GLN A 107 -6.01 -21.18 3.60
C GLN A 107 -5.89 -19.67 3.46
N ALA A 108 -5.27 -19.01 4.45
CA ALA A 108 -5.00 -17.60 4.40
C ALA A 108 -3.63 -17.28 5.02
N TYR A 109 -2.90 -16.38 4.37
CA TYR A 109 -1.70 -15.75 4.89
C TYR A 109 -1.79 -14.23 4.72
N PHE A 110 -1.28 -13.48 5.70
CA PHE A 110 -1.35 -12.02 5.70
C PHE A 110 0.05 -11.46 5.84
N ALA A 111 0.55 -10.86 4.76
CA ALA A 111 1.80 -10.15 4.74
C ALA A 111 1.60 -8.68 5.14
N TYR A 112 2.52 -8.15 5.91
CA TYR A 112 2.50 -6.79 6.42
C TYR A 112 3.84 -6.12 6.16
N ASP A 113 3.80 -4.82 5.86
CA ASP A 113 4.94 -3.93 5.95
C ASP A 113 5.32 -3.70 7.45
N SER A 114 6.55 -3.31 7.71
CA SER A 114 7.02 -2.91 9.04
C SER A 114 6.38 -1.63 9.58
N LYS A 115 5.74 -0.83 8.75
CA LYS A 115 5.03 0.41 9.11
C LYS A 115 3.74 0.10 9.86
N LYS A 116 3.55 0.68 11.04
CA LYS A 116 2.36 0.43 11.86
C LYS A 116 1.07 1.03 11.31
N SER A 117 1.17 2.19 10.67
CA SER A 117 0.02 2.93 10.15
C SER A 117 0.28 3.30 8.70
N GLY A 118 -0.71 3.05 7.84
CA GLY A 118 -0.59 3.30 6.42
C GLY A 118 0.49 2.45 5.73
N GLY A 119 0.91 1.32 6.32
CA GLY A 119 1.80 0.37 5.70
C GLY A 119 1.09 -0.49 4.67
N PHE A 120 1.86 -1.11 3.80
CA PHE A 120 1.37 -2.07 2.82
C PHE A 120 0.85 -3.34 3.52
N THR A 121 -0.26 -3.87 3.06
CA THR A 121 -0.74 -5.22 3.43
C THR A 121 -1.10 -6.02 2.19
N CYS A 122 -0.75 -7.29 2.18
CA CYS A 122 -1.19 -8.23 1.16
C CYS A 122 -1.77 -9.48 1.81
N SER A 123 -3.05 -9.77 1.52
CA SER A 123 -3.69 -11.00 1.96
C SER A 123 -3.66 -12.02 0.83
N HIS A 124 -3.20 -13.23 1.12
CA HIS A 124 -3.14 -14.37 0.21
C HIS A 124 -4.17 -15.40 0.65
N LEU A 125 -5.18 -15.65 -0.17
CA LEU A 125 -6.27 -16.57 0.16
C LEU A 125 -6.35 -17.70 -0.86
N ARG A 126 -6.64 -18.92 -0.38
CA ARG A 126 -6.95 -20.09 -1.21
C ARG A 126 -8.22 -20.76 -0.70
N PHE A 127 -9.07 -21.15 -1.65
CA PHE A 127 -10.31 -21.86 -1.41
C PHE A 127 -10.40 -23.02 -2.41
N GLY A 128 -10.56 -24.25 -1.93
CA GLY A 128 -10.56 -25.42 -2.81
C GLY A 128 -11.49 -26.53 -2.32
N ASP A 129 -11.87 -27.43 -3.22
CA ASP A 129 -12.70 -28.59 -2.88
C ASP A 129 -11.84 -29.77 -2.38
N GLU A 130 -10.51 -29.65 -2.49
CA GLU A 130 -9.54 -30.61 -1.99
C GLU A 130 -8.61 -29.97 -0.95
N PRO A 131 -7.93 -30.76 -0.10
CA PRO A 131 -6.98 -30.26 0.90
C PRO A 131 -5.88 -29.40 0.27
N ILE A 132 -5.76 -28.16 0.75
CA ILE A 132 -4.72 -27.22 0.29
C ILE A 132 -3.42 -27.57 0.99
N ARG A 133 -2.41 -27.98 0.20
CA ARG A 133 -1.07 -28.37 0.68
C ARG A 133 0.01 -27.33 0.35
N SER A 134 -0.38 -26.21 -0.23
CA SER A 134 0.54 -25.12 -0.61
C SER A 134 1.05 -24.42 0.64
N THR A 135 2.37 -24.48 0.91
CA THR A 135 3.04 -23.83 2.04
C THR A 135 3.67 -22.48 1.67
N TYR A 136 3.52 -22.06 0.43
CA TYR A 136 4.06 -20.83 -0.17
C TYR A 136 2.93 -19.81 -0.43
N LEU A 137 3.31 -18.56 -0.61
CA LEU A 137 2.38 -17.46 -0.91
C LEU A 137 1.66 -17.68 -2.26
N VAL A 138 0.54 -16.99 -2.46
CA VAL A 138 -0.15 -17.00 -3.76
C VAL A 138 0.68 -16.21 -4.76
N ASN A 139 1.24 -16.89 -5.77
CA ASN A 139 2.03 -16.29 -6.84
C ASN A 139 1.27 -16.15 -8.15
N THR A 140 0.28 -17.02 -8.37
CA THR A 140 -0.53 -17.07 -9.60
C THR A 140 -2.03 -16.94 -9.30
N PRO A 141 -2.51 -15.77 -8.79
CA PRO A 141 -3.89 -15.61 -8.39
C PRO A 141 -4.87 -15.65 -9.58
N ASN A 142 -6.09 -16.13 -9.32
CA ASN A 142 -7.24 -15.99 -10.23
C ASN A 142 -7.90 -14.61 -10.07
N PHE A 143 -7.76 -14.01 -8.87
CA PHE A 143 -8.39 -12.76 -8.51
C PHE A 143 -7.42 -11.87 -7.73
N VAL A 144 -7.39 -10.60 -8.10
CA VAL A 144 -6.66 -9.56 -7.37
C VAL A 144 -7.60 -8.42 -7.04
N ALA A 145 -7.62 -8.00 -5.78
CA ALA A 145 -8.28 -6.76 -5.36
C ALA A 145 -7.24 -5.73 -4.91
N CYS A 146 -7.28 -4.54 -5.49
CA CYS A 146 -6.50 -3.39 -5.07
C CYS A 146 -7.42 -2.37 -4.39
N HIS A 147 -7.31 -2.26 -3.08
CA HIS A 147 -8.17 -1.38 -2.28
C HIS A 147 -7.67 0.06 -2.21
N VAL A 148 -6.45 0.33 -2.67
CA VAL A 148 -5.78 1.63 -2.62
C VAL A 148 -5.35 2.04 -4.02
N GLN A 149 -5.99 3.07 -4.56
CA GLN A 149 -5.74 3.58 -5.91
C GLN A 149 -4.27 3.91 -6.17
N ALA A 150 -3.59 4.53 -5.21
CA ALA A 150 -2.17 4.88 -5.32
C ALA A 150 -1.25 3.68 -5.57
N TYR A 151 -1.65 2.47 -5.16
CA TYR A 151 -0.85 1.26 -5.34
C TYR A 151 -0.64 0.86 -6.80
N LEU A 152 -1.47 1.34 -7.71
CA LEU A 152 -1.27 1.15 -9.15
C LEU A 152 0.06 1.76 -9.66
N HIS A 153 0.55 2.81 -8.98
CA HIS A 153 1.79 3.50 -9.30
C HIS A 153 2.98 3.08 -8.43
N MET A 154 2.68 2.49 -7.25
CA MET A 154 3.71 2.17 -6.26
C MET A 154 4.19 0.73 -6.33
N TYR A 155 3.30 -0.19 -6.66
CA TYR A 155 3.55 -1.63 -6.62
C TYR A 155 3.13 -2.31 -7.91
N ASP A 156 3.73 -3.45 -8.20
CA ASP A 156 3.26 -4.33 -9.27
C ASP A 156 2.08 -5.19 -8.78
N VAL A 157 0.91 -4.55 -8.68
CA VAL A 157 -0.32 -5.20 -8.19
C VAL A 157 -0.90 -6.22 -9.17
N THR A 158 -0.40 -6.26 -10.40
CA THR A 158 -0.83 -7.20 -11.44
C THR A 158 0.04 -8.44 -11.51
N ARG A 159 1.21 -8.44 -10.86
CA ARG A 159 2.21 -9.50 -10.94
C ARG A 159 1.61 -10.89 -10.65
N GLY A 160 1.69 -11.77 -11.64
CA GLY A 160 1.25 -13.16 -11.55
C GLY A 160 -0.25 -13.39 -11.69
N LEU A 161 -1.08 -12.36 -11.88
CA LEU A 161 -2.50 -12.55 -12.18
C LEU A 161 -2.65 -13.37 -13.47
N ARG A 162 -3.35 -14.52 -13.37
CA ARG A 162 -3.48 -15.48 -14.47
C ARG A 162 -4.19 -14.90 -15.68
N ASP A 163 -3.90 -15.43 -16.84
CA ASP A 163 -4.66 -15.17 -18.08
C ASP A 163 -6.16 -15.38 -17.85
N GLY A 164 -6.98 -14.41 -18.29
CA GLY A 164 -8.42 -14.42 -18.04
C GLY A 164 -8.81 -14.17 -16.58
N GLY A 165 -7.86 -13.83 -15.72
CA GLY A 165 -8.12 -13.51 -14.31
C GLY A 165 -8.95 -12.25 -14.12
N THR A 166 -9.31 -11.99 -12.87
CA THR A 166 -10.18 -10.85 -12.50
C THR A 166 -9.44 -9.87 -11.60
N PHE A 167 -9.55 -8.58 -11.91
CA PHE A 167 -9.00 -7.48 -11.12
C PHE A 167 -10.12 -6.56 -10.60
N LEU A 168 -10.16 -6.30 -9.31
CA LEU A 168 -11.07 -5.35 -8.67
C LEU A 168 -10.30 -4.15 -8.13
N LEU A 169 -10.70 -2.95 -8.51
CA LEU A 169 -10.09 -1.70 -8.06
C LEU A 169 -11.07 -0.85 -7.24
N ASN A 170 -10.64 -0.42 -6.06
CA ASN A 170 -11.28 0.70 -5.37
C ASN A 170 -10.66 2.01 -5.84
N THR A 171 -11.45 2.86 -6.50
CA THR A 171 -10.98 4.12 -7.09
C THR A 171 -12.06 5.18 -7.11
N ILE A 172 -11.64 6.44 -7.07
CA ILE A 172 -12.53 7.59 -7.28
C ILE A 172 -12.75 7.89 -8.77
N TRP A 173 -11.89 7.38 -9.66
CA TRP A 173 -12.01 7.56 -11.10
C TRP A 173 -13.11 6.67 -11.68
N GLU A 174 -13.86 7.19 -12.64
CA GLU A 174 -14.94 6.45 -13.30
C GLU A 174 -14.78 6.46 -14.82
N GLY A 175 -15.17 5.37 -15.48
CA GLY A 175 -15.28 5.27 -16.94
C GLY A 175 -14.02 5.69 -17.71
N GLU A 176 -14.13 6.72 -18.55
CA GLU A 176 -13.01 7.23 -19.37
C GLU A 176 -11.88 7.84 -18.53
N GLU A 177 -12.22 8.48 -17.42
CA GLU A 177 -11.24 9.04 -16.50
C GLU A 177 -10.35 7.92 -15.90
N LEU A 178 -10.98 6.81 -15.48
CA LEU A 178 -10.23 5.63 -15.02
C LEU A 178 -9.32 5.10 -16.12
N ALA A 179 -9.86 4.90 -17.33
CA ALA A 179 -9.08 4.42 -18.47
C ALA A 179 -7.89 5.34 -18.80
N LYS A 180 -8.05 6.65 -18.65
CA LYS A 180 -6.97 7.64 -18.86
C LYS A 180 -5.89 7.54 -17.80
N ASN A 181 -6.26 7.44 -16.52
CA ASN A 181 -5.35 7.55 -15.38
C ASN A 181 -4.66 6.22 -15.00
N LEU A 182 -5.12 5.08 -15.53
CA LEU A 182 -4.40 3.81 -15.34
C LEU A 182 -2.97 3.88 -15.89
N PRO A 183 -1.95 3.42 -15.15
CA PRO A 183 -0.57 3.34 -15.66
C PRO A 183 -0.45 2.48 -16.92
N ALA A 184 0.42 2.87 -17.85
CA ALA A 184 0.64 2.15 -19.10
C ALA A 184 1.00 0.67 -18.87
N LYS A 185 1.83 0.36 -17.86
CA LYS A 185 2.19 -1.01 -17.46
C LYS A 185 0.97 -1.83 -17.08
N VAL A 186 0.04 -1.27 -16.30
CA VAL A 186 -1.18 -1.94 -15.84
C VAL A 186 -2.14 -2.16 -17.02
N LYS A 187 -2.34 -1.14 -17.88
CA LYS A 187 -3.15 -1.26 -19.10
C LYS A 187 -2.65 -2.38 -20.01
N LYS A 188 -1.33 -2.38 -20.27
CA LYS A 188 -0.69 -3.38 -21.10
C LYS A 188 -0.89 -4.79 -20.51
N TYR A 189 -0.68 -4.97 -19.22
CA TYR A 189 -0.90 -6.24 -18.55
C TYR A 189 -2.35 -6.73 -18.73
N PHE A 190 -3.33 -5.84 -18.53
CA PHE A 190 -4.74 -6.20 -18.67
C PHE A 190 -5.08 -6.67 -20.08
N ALA A 191 -4.53 -6.01 -21.11
CA ALA A 191 -4.76 -6.40 -22.51
C ALA A 191 -4.03 -7.69 -22.91
N ASP A 192 -2.76 -7.83 -22.52
CA ASP A 192 -1.93 -8.99 -22.86
C ASP A 192 -2.46 -10.29 -22.26
N HIS A 193 -3.02 -10.22 -21.04
CA HIS A 193 -3.50 -11.37 -20.26
C HIS A 193 -5.04 -11.52 -20.25
N ASN A 194 -5.77 -10.75 -21.07
CA ASN A 194 -7.25 -10.78 -21.16
C ASN A 194 -7.94 -10.65 -19.80
N ILE A 195 -7.48 -9.73 -18.95
CA ILE A 195 -7.99 -9.56 -17.60
C ILE A 195 -9.39 -8.93 -17.61
N THR A 196 -10.29 -9.48 -16.82
CA THR A 196 -11.59 -8.84 -16.54
C THR A 196 -11.42 -7.83 -15.41
N VAL A 197 -11.68 -6.56 -15.71
CA VAL A 197 -11.45 -5.46 -14.76
C VAL A 197 -12.77 -4.92 -14.23
N TYR A 198 -12.91 -4.92 -12.90
CA TYR A 198 -14.01 -4.27 -12.20
C TYR A 198 -13.48 -3.11 -11.36
N TYR A 199 -14.31 -2.09 -11.17
CA TYR A 199 -14.01 -0.97 -10.29
C TYR A 199 -15.24 -0.54 -9.48
N ILE A 200 -15.00 0.05 -8.33
CA ILE A 200 -16.00 0.56 -7.41
C ILE A 200 -15.45 1.78 -6.67
N ASN A 201 -16.29 2.81 -6.48
CA ASN A 201 -15.94 3.93 -5.60
C ASN A 201 -16.46 3.65 -4.18
N ALA A 202 -15.83 2.70 -3.50
CA ALA A 202 -16.19 2.33 -2.14
C ALA A 202 -15.98 3.48 -1.13
N THR A 203 -15.07 4.40 -1.41
CA THR A 203 -14.81 5.58 -0.58
C THR A 203 -16.03 6.52 -0.57
N LYS A 204 -16.59 6.83 -1.75
CA LYS A 204 -17.79 7.63 -1.89
C LYS A 204 -18.98 6.95 -1.21
N ILE A 205 -19.17 5.66 -1.46
CA ILE A 205 -20.23 4.87 -0.83
C ILE A 205 -20.14 4.93 0.69
N ALA A 206 -18.94 4.72 1.26
CA ALA A 206 -18.71 4.75 2.70
C ALA A 206 -19.04 6.13 3.32
N GLN A 207 -18.70 7.22 2.63
CA GLN A 207 -19.04 8.58 3.06
C GLN A 207 -20.56 8.81 3.05
N GLU A 208 -21.25 8.44 1.98
CA GLU A 208 -22.69 8.61 1.83
C GLU A 208 -23.50 7.86 2.90
N ILE A 209 -23.06 6.67 3.29
CA ILE A 209 -23.73 5.88 4.34
C ILE A 209 -23.24 6.21 5.76
N GLY A 210 -22.31 7.16 5.91
CA GLY A 210 -21.81 7.62 7.20
C GLY A 210 -20.82 6.66 7.88
N LEU A 211 -20.08 5.87 7.11
CA LEU A 211 -18.96 5.03 7.58
C LEU A 211 -17.60 5.72 7.47
N GLY A 212 -17.54 6.96 6.98
CA GLY A 212 -16.29 7.69 6.76
C GLY A 212 -15.39 6.99 5.74
N ASN A 213 -14.18 6.64 6.14
CA ASN A 213 -13.20 5.98 5.25
C ASN A 213 -13.23 4.44 5.33
N ARG A 214 -14.26 3.83 5.93
CA ARG A 214 -14.34 2.37 6.13
C ARG A 214 -14.94 1.69 4.92
N THR A 215 -14.12 1.28 3.98
CA THR A 215 -14.51 0.65 2.71
C THR A 215 -14.52 -0.88 2.74
N ASN A 216 -13.92 -1.48 3.76
CA ASN A 216 -13.65 -2.91 3.82
C ASN A 216 -14.89 -3.81 3.68
N THR A 217 -16.03 -3.46 4.27
CA THR A 217 -17.27 -4.24 4.16
C THR A 217 -17.87 -4.17 2.75
N ILE A 218 -17.78 -2.99 2.11
CA ILE A 218 -18.24 -2.78 0.73
C ILE A 218 -17.42 -3.64 -0.23
N LEU A 219 -16.08 -3.60 -0.10
CA LEU A 219 -15.16 -4.34 -0.94
C LEU A 219 -15.24 -5.86 -0.72
N GLN A 220 -15.49 -6.30 0.53
CA GLN A 220 -15.77 -7.70 0.84
C GLN A 220 -17.05 -8.19 0.15
N SER A 221 -18.11 -7.39 0.15
CA SER A 221 -19.35 -7.72 -0.55
C SER A 221 -19.13 -7.77 -2.07
N ALA A 222 -18.38 -6.81 -2.64
CA ALA A 222 -18.01 -6.82 -4.05
C ALA A 222 -17.24 -8.10 -4.43
N PHE A 223 -16.27 -8.51 -3.60
CA PHE A 223 -15.53 -9.76 -3.81
C PHE A 223 -16.46 -10.97 -3.94
N PHE A 224 -17.37 -11.18 -2.98
CA PHE A 224 -18.29 -12.32 -3.04
C PHE A 224 -19.21 -12.29 -4.25
N ARG A 225 -19.68 -11.11 -4.66
CA ARG A 225 -20.57 -10.93 -5.80
C ARG A 225 -19.87 -11.11 -7.15
N ILE A 226 -18.62 -10.73 -7.26
CA ILE A 226 -17.83 -10.86 -8.49
C ILE A 226 -17.34 -12.29 -8.67
N THR A 227 -16.89 -12.93 -7.59
CA THR A 227 -16.22 -14.24 -7.69
C THR A 227 -17.17 -15.39 -7.54
N GLU A 228 -18.31 -15.19 -6.90
CA GLU A 228 -19.29 -16.24 -6.59
C GLU A 228 -18.65 -17.51 -6.01
N VAL A 229 -17.54 -17.36 -5.28
CA VAL A 229 -16.84 -18.48 -4.62
C VAL A 229 -17.74 -19.27 -3.68
N ILE A 230 -18.81 -18.64 -3.21
CA ILE A 230 -19.99 -19.21 -2.58
C ILE A 230 -21.24 -18.49 -3.14
N PRO A 231 -22.46 -19.07 -3.02
CA PRO A 231 -23.68 -18.39 -3.43
C PRO A 231 -23.80 -17.00 -2.80
N VAL A 232 -24.09 -15.98 -3.62
CA VAL A 232 -24.11 -14.57 -3.19
C VAL A 232 -25.07 -14.34 -2.02
N ASP A 233 -26.28 -14.93 -2.08
CA ASP A 233 -27.28 -14.78 -1.01
C ASP A 233 -26.74 -15.31 0.33
N LEU A 234 -26.06 -16.47 0.31
CA LEU A 234 -25.41 -17.03 1.47
C LEU A 234 -24.32 -16.09 2.01
N ALA A 235 -23.48 -15.55 1.13
CA ALA A 235 -22.42 -14.62 1.52
C ALA A 235 -23.01 -13.37 2.20
N VAL A 236 -24.02 -12.75 1.60
CA VAL A 236 -24.71 -11.55 2.13
C VAL A 236 -25.34 -11.84 3.49
N GLU A 237 -26.04 -12.97 3.62
CA GLU A 237 -26.66 -13.39 4.89
C GLU A 237 -25.60 -13.53 5.99
N GLN A 238 -24.51 -14.24 5.71
CA GLN A 238 -23.46 -14.48 6.69
C GLN A 238 -22.69 -13.21 7.04
N MET A 239 -22.43 -12.33 6.07
CA MET A 239 -21.84 -11.00 6.32
C MET A 239 -22.74 -10.20 7.28
N LYS A 240 -24.06 -10.17 7.06
CA LYS A 240 -25.01 -9.45 7.92
C LYS A 240 -25.07 -10.06 9.34
N LYS A 241 -25.04 -11.39 9.48
CA LYS A 241 -24.93 -12.05 10.79
C LYS A 241 -23.65 -11.68 11.53
N PHE A 242 -22.52 -11.63 10.81
CA PHE A 242 -21.24 -11.28 11.42
C PHE A 242 -21.20 -9.81 11.86
N ILE A 243 -21.84 -8.90 11.11
CA ILE A 243 -22.00 -7.49 11.46
C ILE A 243 -22.74 -7.35 12.81
N VAL A 244 -23.85 -8.06 13.00
CA VAL A 244 -24.59 -8.06 14.28
C VAL A 244 -23.70 -8.54 15.43
N LYS A 245 -22.95 -9.64 15.23
CA LYS A 245 -22.02 -10.17 16.23
C LYS A 245 -20.93 -9.18 16.61
N SER A 246 -20.39 -8.43 15.64
CA SER A 246 -19.25 -7.52 15.82
C SER A 246 -19.67 -6.13 16.31
N TYR A 247 -20.81 -5.63 15.84
CA TYR A 247 -21.21 -4.24 16.05
C TYR A 247 -22.55 -4.09 16.78
N GLY A 248 -23.30 -5.15 17.06
CA GLY A 248 -24.60 -5.07 17.73
C GLY A 248 -24.57 -4.31 19.06
N LYS A 249 -23.48 -4.45 19.83
CA LYS A 249 -23.26 -3.70 21.07
C LYS A 249 -23.01 -2.20 20.89
N LYS A 250 -22.71 -1.75 19.65
CA LYS A 250 -22.43 -0.34 19.34
C LYS A 250 -23.70 0.44 18.93
N GLY A 251 -24.84 -0.23 18.86
CA GLY A 251 -26.13 0.35 18.52
C GLY A 251 -26.60 -0.03 17.11
N GLN A 252 -27.93 0.06 16.90
CA GLN A 252 -28.59 -0.35 15.67
C GLN A 252 -28.14 0.53 14.47
N ASP A 253 -27.93 1.82 14.63
CA ASP A 253 -27.45 2.72 13.58
C ASP A 253 -26.13 2.22 12.94
N VAL A 254 -25.20 1.72 13.76
CA VAL A 254 -23.95 1.16 13.25
C VAL A 254 -24.17 -0.14 12.47
N VAL A 255 -25.10 -0.97 12.92
CA VAL A 255 -25.49 -2.20 12.21
C VAL A 255 -26.11 -1.86 10.86
N ASP A 256 -27.05 -0.92 10.81
CA ASP A 256 -27.78 -0.53 9.60
C ASP A 256 -26.85 0.07 8.56
N LYS A 257 -25.89 0.92 8.97
CA LYS A 257 -24.85 1.46 8.07
C LYS A 257 -23.99 0.34 7.48
N ASN A 258 -23.61 -0.66 8.28
CA ASN A 258 -22.85 -1.79 7.75
C ASN A 258 -23.70 -2.72 6.87
N TYR A 259 -25.00 -2.86 7.10
CA TYR A 259 -25.91 -3.54 6.18
C TYR A 259 -25.98 -2.84 4.84
N ALA A 260 -26.14 -1.51 4.85
CA ALA A 260 -26.09 -0.73 3.63
C ALA A 260 -24.76 -0.89 2.87
N ALA A 261 -23.63 -1.01 3.59
CA ALA A 261 -22.33 -1.29 2.98
C ALA A 261 -22.32 -2.65 2.25
N VAL A 262 -22.91 -3.70 2.85
CA VAL A 262 -23.03 -5.02 2.20
C VAL A 262 -23.89 -4.93 0.94
N ASP A 263 -25.03 -4.26 1.02
CA ASP A 263 -25.97 -4.17 -0.10
C ASP A 263 -25.38 -3.35 -1.26
N ARG A 264 -24.73 -2.22 -0.94
CA ARG A 264 -24.11 -1.33 -1.94
C ARG A 264 -22.77 -1.86 -2.50
N GLY A 265 -22.19 -2.93 -1.93
CA GLY A 265 -21.05 -3.60 -2.54
C GLY A 265 -21.31 -4.21 -3.91
N GLY A 266 -22.58 -4.25 -4.36
CA GLY A 266 -22.98 -4.60 -5.73
C GLY A 266 -22.89 -3.47 -6.74
N GLU A 267 -22.53 -2.25 -6.35
CA GLU A 267 -22.46 -1.07 -7.25
C GLU A 267 -21.15 -1.01 -8.07
N TYR A 268 -20.42 -2.10 -8.13
CA TYR A 268 -19.23 -2.18 -9.00
C TYR A 268 -19.61 -2.13 -10.48
N ARG A 269 -18.68 -1.68 -11.31
CA ARG A 269 -18.80 -1.60 -12.76
C ARG A 269 -17.63 -2.31 -13.42
N GLN A 270 -17.84 -2.79 -14.63
CA GLN A 270 -16.79 -3.36 -15.45
C GLN A 270 -16.16 -2.28 -16.33
N LEU A 271 -14.82 -2.24 -16.35
CA LEU A 271 -14.06 -1.42 -17.28
C LEU A 271 -13.79 -2.23 -18.54
N PRO A 272 -14.21 -1.77 -19.72
CA PRO A 272 -13.81 -2.39 -20.99
C PRO A 272 -12.29 -2.27 -21.18
N VAL A 273 -11.61 -3.40 -21.36
CA VAL A 273 -10.17 -3.43 -21.65
C VAL A 273 -10.00 -3.28 -23.16
N ASP A 274 -9.34 -2.19 -23.57
CA ASP A 274 -9.00 -1.96 -24.96
C ASP A 274 -7.82 -2.84 -25.37
N LYS A 275 -7.99 -3.62 -26.43
CA LYS A 275 -6.91 -4.46 -26.98
C LYS A 275 -5.70 -3.67 -27.47
N ALA A 276 -5.91 -2.43 -27.89
CA ALA A 276 -4.82 -1.54 -28.29
C ALA A 276 -3.85 -1.20 -27.14
N TRP A 277 -4.23 -1.45 -25.89
CA TRP A 277 -3.32 -1.26 -24.75
C TRP A 277 -2.13 -2.23 -24.75
N SER A 278 -2.22 -3.36 -25.46
CA SER A 278 -1.08 -4.28 -25.64
C SER A 278 0.10 -3.64 -26.38
N GLU A 279 -0.18 -2.64 -27.21
CA GLU A 279 0.84 -1.93 -28.00
C GLU A 279 1.48 -0.74 -27.27
N LEU A 280 1.02 -0.44 -26.04
CA LEU A 280 1.57 0.67 -25.25
C LEU A 280 3.06 0.45 -24.93
N THR A 281 3.85 1.46 -25.17
CA THR A 281 5.23 1.51 -24.70
C THR A 281 5.25 1.84 -23.22
N VAL A 282 5.80 0.93 -22.41
CA VAL A 282 6.01 1.18 -20.98
C VAL A 282 7.35 1.89 -20.82
N VAL A 283 7.30 3.16 -20.45
CA VAL A 283 8.49 3.94 -20.08
C VAL A 283 8.55 3.95 -18.55
N GLU A 284 9.60 3.39 -17.99
CA GLU A 284 9.87 3.54 -16.56
C GLU A 284 10.46 4.94 -16.34
N GLU A 285 9.68 5.83 -15.77
CA GLU A 285 10.15 7.14 -15.34
C GLU A 285 11.01 6.99 -14.09
N HIS A 286 12.32 7.08 -14.26
CA HIS A 286 13.26 7.16 -13.15
C HIS A 286 13.55 8.62 -12.85
N ASP A 287 13.21 9.10 -11.66
CA ASP A 287 13.70 10.39 -11.18
C ASP A 287 15.22 10.32 -11.04
N THR A 288 15.92 10.90 -12.00
CA THR A 288 17.38 10.90 -12.05
C THR A 288 18.01 11.87 -11.06
N THR A 289 17.21 12.72 -10.41
CA THR A 289 17.69 13.73 -9.45
C THR A 289 17.95 13.15 -8.06
N ASP A 290 17.30 12.04 -7.72
CA ASP A 290 17.52 11.37 -6.45
C ASP A 290 18.93 10.76 -6.33
N PRO A 291 19.50 10.67 -5.14
CA PRO A 291 20.74 9.97 -4.89
C PRO A 291 20.72 8.52 -5.43
N LYS A 292 21.88 8.05 -5.91
CA LYS A 292 22.01 6.70 -6.49
C LYS A 292 21.45 5.60 -5.59
N PHE A 293 21.76 5.64 -4.28
CA PHE A 293 21.29 4.65 -3.33
C PHE A 293 19.76 4.65 -3.20
N ILE A 294 19.14 5.83 -3.24
CA ILE A 294 17.66 5.93 -3.22
C ILE A 294 17.06 5.27 -4.45
N ARG A 295 17.58 5.57 -5.64
CA ARG A 295 17.03 5.05 -6.91
C ARG A 295 17.23 3.55 -7.06
N GLU A 296 18.42 3.06 -6.73
CA GLU A 296 18.83 1.68 -7.06
C GLU A 296 18.50 0.67 -5.95
N VAL A 297 18.33 1.13 -4.69
CA VAL A 297 18.09 0.24 -3.55
C VAL A 297 16.81 0.58 -2.81
N VAL A 298 16.65 1.84 -2.36
CA VAL A 298 15.53 2.20 -1.48
C VAL A 298 14.19 2.14 -2.21
N ARG A 299 14.12 2.70 -3.43
CA ARG A 299 12.87 2.69 -4.23
C ARG A 299 12.42 1.28 -4.60
N PRO A 300 13.27 0.36 -5.10
CA PRO A 300 12.87 -1.03 -5.35
C PRO A 300 12.37 -1.74 -4.06
N ILE A 301 13.03 -1.55 -2.93
CA ILE A 301 12.59 -2.14 -1.66
C ILE A 301 11.23 -1.58 -1.26
N ASN A 302 11.03 -0.26 -1.33
CA ASN A 302 9.74 0.37 -1.02
C ASN A 302 8.63 -0.06 -2.00
N ALA A 303 8.97 -0.37 -3.26
CA ALA A 303 8.05 -0.91 -4.26
C ALA A 303 7.75 -2.42 -4.08
N GLN A 304 8.20 -3.05 -2.99
CA GLN A 304 8.07 -4.49 -2.74
C GLN A 304 8.78 -5.37 -3.82
N ALA A 305 9.78 -4.80 -4.50
CA ALA A 305 10.62 -5.46 -5.49
C ALA A 305 12.08 -5.65 -5.00
N GLY A 306 12.29 -5.54 -3.69
CA GLY A 306 13.62 -5.73 -3.08
C GLY A 306 14.20 -7.13 -3.32
N ASP A 307 13.35 -8.13 -3.53
CA ASP A 307 13.75 -9.50 -3.81
C ASP A 307 14.42 -9.66 -5.18
N ASP A 308 14.16 -8.75 -6.11
CA ASP A 308 14.75 -8.74 -7.45
C ASP A 308 16.14 -8.04 -7.47
N LEU A 309 16.56 -7.42 -6.35
CA LEU A 309 17.85 -6.75 -6.26
C LEU A 309 19.00 -7.78 -6.26
N LYS A 310 20.07 -7.42 -6.98
CA LYS A 310 21.30 -8.18 -7.02
C LYS A 310 22.09 -8.05 -5.72
N VAL A 311 22.89 -9.04 -5.38
CA VAL A 311 23.79 -9.00 -4.21
C VAL A 311 24.73 -7.81 -4.28
N SER A 312 25.24 -7.46 -5.47
CA SER A 312 26.12 -6.31 -5.69
C SER A 312 25.51 -4.95 -5.28
N ALA A 313 24.19 -4.84 -5.23
CA ALA A 313 23.51 -3.61 -4.77
C ALA A 313 23.81 -3.28 -3.30
N PHE A 314 24.26 -4.26 -2.52
CA PHE A 314 24.55 -4.15 -1.09
C PHE A 314 26.07 -4.17 -0.77
N LEU A 315 26.94 -4.12 -1.77
CA LEU A 315 28.39 -4.05 -1.54
C LEU A 315 28.76 -2.80 -0.74
N GLY A 316 29.61 -3.00 0.28
CA GLY A 316 29.98 -1.95 1.25
C GLY A 316 28.91 -1.69 2.33
N ARG A 317 27.88 -2.55 2.40
CA ARG A 317 26.78 -2.50 3.38
C ARG A 317 26.50 -3.89 3.99
N GLU A 318 27.49 -4.77 3.96
CA GLU A 318 27.39 -6.15 4.43
C GLU A 318 27.12 -6.22 5.94
N ASP A 319 27.41 -5.16 6.66
CA ASP A 319 27.14 -4.97 8.09
C ASP A 319 25.70 -4.49 8.38
N GLY A 320 24.88 -4.25 7.33
CA GLY A 320 23.53 -3.70 7.46
C GLY A 320 23.46 -2.18 7.60
N THR A 321 24.56 -1.46 7.33
CA THR A 321 24.57 0.01 7.33
C THR A 321 23.58 0.57 6.33
N TRP A 322 22.80 1.58 6.74
CA TRP A 322 21.78 2.25 5.94
C TRP A 322 21.94 3.77 6.02
N ASP A 323 21.78 4.47 4.89
CA ASP A 323 21.90 5.92 4.86
C ASP A 323 20.74 6.58 5.66
N GLN A 324 21.06 7.63 6.40
CA GLN A 324 20.08 8.39 7.15
C GLN A 324 19.23 9.26 6.21
N GLY A 325 18.00 9.58 6.65
CA GLY A 325 17.12 10.50 5.92
C GLY A 325 16.40 9.89 4.69
N THR A 326 16.50 8.58 4.47
CA THR A 326 15.86 7.92 3.31
C THR A 326 14.34 8.04 3.32
N ALA A 327 13.70 8.19 4.48
CA ALA A 327 12.26 8.39 4.62
C ALA A 327 11.73 9.65 3.89
N ALA A 328 12.57 10.66 3.69
CA ALA A 328 12.20 11.86 2.94
C ALA A 328 11.83 11.58 1.47
N TYR A 329 12.28 10.45 0.94
CA TYR A 329 12.04 10.03 -0.45
C TYR A 329 10.86 9.07 -0.61
N GLU A 330 10.14 8.73 0.45
CA GLU A 330 9.04 7.76 0.36
C GLU A 330 7.78 8.33 -0.30
N LYS A 331 7.36 9.52 0.00
CA LYS A 331 6.24 10.30 -0.61
C LYS A 331 5.15 9.44 -1.28
N ARG A 332 4.42 8.66 -0.48
CA ARG A 332 3.56 7.57 -0.99
C ARG A 332 2.25 8.01 -1.65
N GLY A 333 1.68 9.15 -1.26
CA GLY A 333 0.41 9.64 -1.83
C GLY A 333 -0.77 8.66 -1.67
N VAL A 334 -0.86 7.95 -0.53
CA VAL A 334 -1.86 6.88 -0.32
C VAL A 334 -3.26 7.39 0.04
N ALA A 335 -3.40 8.66 0.39
CA ALA A 335 -4.68 9.25 0.75
C ALA A 335 -5.48 9.60 -0.50
N ALA A 336 -6.77 9.20 -0.55
CA ALA A 336 -7.67 9.67 -1.60
C ALA A 336 -8.06 11.15 -1.41
N PHE A 337 -8.12 11.60 -0.16
CA PHE A 337 -8.43 12.99 0.23
C PHE A 337 -7.43 13.49 1.25
N VAL A 338 -6.98 14.74 1.09
CA VAL A 338 -6.05 15.43 1.98
C VAL A 338 -6.62 16.78 2.42
N PRO A 339 -6.18 17.35 3.55
CA PRO A 339 -6.72 18.63 4.02
C PRO A 339 -6.18 19.79 3.17
N GLU A 340 -7.08 20.58 2.60
CA GLU A 340 -6.80 21.90 2.06
C GLU A 340 -6.89 22.93 3.19
N TRP A 341 -5.93 23.86 3.24
CA TRP A 341 -5.92 24.93 4.22
C TRP A 341 -6.48 26.24 3.67
N ASN A 342 -7.56 26.71 4.28
CA ASN A 342 -8.12 28.05 4.04
C ASN A 342 -7.61 29.00 5.12
N PHE A 343 -6.68 29.90 4.73
CA PHE A 343 -6.05 30.83 5.65
C PHE A 343 -7.02 31.85 6.23
N GLU A 344 -8.05 32.28 5.52
CA GLU A 344 -9.03 33.28 5.97
C GLU A 344 -9.78 32.84 7.24
N ASN A 345 -10.01 31.53 7.37
CA ASN A 345 -10.71 30.92 8.48
C ASN A 345 -9.76 30.43 9.60
N CYS A 346 -8.44 30.54 9.39
CA CYS A 346 -7.46 30.05 10.35
C CYS A 346 -7.24 31.03 11.49
N ILE A 347 -7.29 30.52 12.74
CA ILE A 347 -7.00 31.28 13.95
C ILE A 347 -5.63 30.95 14.56
N GLN A 348 -4.78 30.24 13.83
CA GLN A 348 -3.42 29.85 14.21
C GLN A 348 -3.37 29.10 15.57
N CYS A 349 -4.34 28.25 15.86
CA CYS A 349 -4.39 27.50 17.12
C CYS A 349 -3.51 26.24 17.14
N ASN A 350 -3.04 25.78 16.00
CA ASN A 350 -2.17 24.59 15.76
C ASN A 350 -2.75 23.24 16.23
N LYS A 351 -4.04 23.15 16.54
CA LYS A 351 -4.67 21.88 16.93
C LYS A 351 -4.52 20.80 15.85
N CYS A 352 -4.57 21.21 14.59
CA CYS A 352 -4.40 20.31 13.45
C CYS A 352 -3.02 19.63 13.43
N ALA A 353 -1.95 20.38 13.69
CA ALA A 353 -0.60 19.82 13.77
C ALA A 353 -0.45 18.90 15.00
N TYR A 354 -1.04 19.26 16.13
CA TYR A 354 -0.95 18.48 17.36
C TYR A 354 -1.59 17.09 17.26
N VAL A 355 -2.71 16.94 16.51
CA VAL A 355 -3.42 15.67 16.39
C VAL A 355 -2.97 14.84 15.19
N CYS A 356 -2.10 15.36 14.35
CA CYS A 356 -1.65 14.63 13.16
C CYS A 356 -0.73 13.46 13.56
N PRO A 357 -1.12 12.17 13.28
CA PRO A 357 -0.33 11.03 13.69
C PRO A 357 0.99 10.89 12.92
N HIS A 358 1.12 11.59 11.79
CA HIS A 358 2.29 11.53 10.90
C HIS A 358 3.05 12.86 10.80
N ALA A 359 2.65 13.88 11.58
CA ALA A 359 3.21 15.22 11.48
C ALA A 359 3.20 15.82 10.06
N ALA A 360 2.27 15.35 9.21
CA ALA A 360 2.11 15.78 7.81
C ALA A 360 1.39 17.13 7.67
N ILE A 361 1.06 17.80 8.75
CA ILE A 361 0.54 19.17 8.76
C ILE A 361 1.24 19.94 9.87
N ARG A 362 1.94 21.02 9.50
CA ARG A 362 2.77 21.80 10.45
C ARG A 362 2.62 23.31 10.25
N PRO A 363 2.70 24.09 11.33
CA PRO A 363 2.82 25.54 11.24
C PRO A 363 4.24 25.94 10.91
N PHE A 364 4.38 26.93 10.03
CA PHE A 364 5.65 27.60 9.77
C PHE A 364 5.47 29.11 9.93
N VAL A 365 6.56 29.79 10.34
CA VAL A 365 6.63 31.24 10.42
C VAL A 365 7.80 31.69 9.54
N LEU A 366 7.49 32.48 8.54
CA LEU A 366 8.43 32.94 7.52
C LEU A 366 8.78 34.40 7.77
N THR A 367 10.05 34.72 7.69
CA THR A 367 10.54 36.11 7.55
C THR A 367 10.17 36.65 6.16
N GLU A 368 10.25 37.95 5.97
CA GLU A 368 10.02 38.58 4.65
C GLU A 368 10.92 37.96 3.56
N LYS A 369 12.17 37.72 3.88
CA LYS A 369 13.15 37.12 2.98
C LYS A 369 12.86 35.68 2.59
N GLU A 370 12.39 34.87 3.57
CA GLU A 370 11.95 33.48 3.33
C GLU A 370 10.66 33.46 2.51
N LEU A 371 9.75 34.41 2.73
CA LEU A 371 8.51 34.51 1.97
C LEU A 371 8.74 34.90 0.49
N GLU A 372 9.70 35.78 0.21
CA GLU A 372 10.05 36.19 -1.16
C GLU A 372 10.52 34.99 -2.01
N CYS A 373 11.16 34.00 -1.39
CA CYS A 373 11.64 32.78 -2.06
C CYS A 373 10.61 31.63 -2.04
N ALA A 374 9.56 31.75 -1.25
CA ALA A 374 8.59 30.67 -1.08
C ALA A 374 7.68 30.51 -2.32
N PRO A 375 7.35 29.26 -2.74
CA PRO A 375 6.41 29.02 -3.83
C PRO A 375 4.94 29.24 -3.39
N VAL A 376 4.69 30.34 -2.66
CA VAL A 376 3.36 30.73 -2.17
C VAL A 376 3.22 32.23 -2.21
N ALA A 377 2.07 32.71 -2.65
CA ALA A 377 1.77 34.14 -2.66
C ALA A 377 1.65 34.71 -1.23
N ALA A 378 2.14 35.90 -0.99
CA ALA A 378 2.12 36.53 0.33
C ALA A 378 0.70 36.71 0.88
N ASP A 379 -0.28 37.00 0.02
CA ASP A 379 -1.69 37.14 0.36
C ASP A 379 -2.38 35.80 0.71
N ALA A 380 -1.77 34.67 0.34
CA ALA A 380 -2.19 33.33 0.77
C ALA A 380 -1.58 32.89 2.10
N THR A 381 -1.04 33.83 2.90
CA THR A 381 -0.48 33.61 4.23
C THR A 381 -1.12 34.58 5.25
N LEU A 382 -0.91 34.37 6.53
CA LEU A 382 -1.42 35.24 7.59
C LEU A 382 -0.29 36.00 8.30
N PRO A 383 -0.53 37.22 8.83
CA PRO A 383 0.36 37.79 9.83
C PRO A 383 0.51 36.84 11.02
N ALA A 384 1.74 36.53 11.40
CA ALA A 384 1.97 35.64 12.53
C ALA A 384 1.51 36.27 13.86
N ILE A 385 0.84 35.50 14.72
CA ILE A 385 0.35 35.95 16.01
C ILE A 385 1.47 35.83 17.06
N GLY A 386 1.72 36.90 17.78
CA GLY A 386 2.69 36.97 18.89
C GLY A 386 3.71 38.08 18.68
N LYS A 387 4.11 38.74 19.80
CA LYS A 387 5.06 39.88 19.75
C LYS A 387 6.42 39.48 19.18
N THR A 388 6.87 38.26 19.45
CA THR A 388 8.15 37.70 18.95
C THR A 388 8.16 37.42 17.46
N PHE A 389 6.99 37.32 16.84
CA PHE A 389 6.81 37.08 15.40
C PHE A 389 6.34 38.34 14.64
N ALA A 390 6.46 39.52 15.24
CA ALA A 390 6.03 40.75 14.60
C ALA A 390 6.75 40.93 13.23
N GLY A 391 5.98 41.22 12.18
CA GLY A 391 6.50 41.36 10.80
C GLY A 391 6.69 40.04 10.05
N MET A 392 6.50 38.87 10.68
CA MET A 392 6.60 37.56 10.02
C MET A 392 5.23 37.10 9.52
N ARG A 393 5.25 36.11 8.62
CA ARG A 393 4.06 35.49 8.03
C ARG A 393 3.91 34.06 8.50
N PHE A 394 2.66 33.66 8.77
CA PHE A 394 2.28 32.31 9.20
C PHE A 394 1.66 31.53 8.05
N ILE A 395 2.06 30.28 7.90
CA ILE A 395 1.45 29.30 6.99
C ILE A 395 1.23 27.98 7.74
N GLN A 396 0.09 27.34 7.48
CA GLN A 396 -0.16 25.95 7.87
C GLN A 396 0.05 25.09 6.65
N SER A 397 1.23 24.48 6.51
CA SER A 397 1.56 23.67 5.36
C SER A 397 1.21 22.20 5.58
N VAL A 398 0.89 21.50 4.49
CA VAL A 398 0.52 20.09 4.48
C VAL A 398 1.44 19.33 3.55
N ASP A 399 2.03 18.24 4.06
CA ASP A 399 2.67 17.22 3.25
C ASP A 399 1.57 16.32 2.67
N VAL A 400 1.13 16.63 1.46
CA VAL A 400 0.00 15.93 0.87
C VAL A 400 0.34 14.49 0.47
N LEU A 401 1.62 14.21 0.22
CA LEU A 401 2.10 12.88 -0.17
C LEU A 401 2.34 11.96 1.05
N ASP A 402 2.61 12.52 2.24
CA ASP A 402 2.76 11.75 3.47
C ASP A 402 1.48 11.75 4.33
N CYS A 403 0.45 12.48 3.91
CA CYS A 403 -0.85 12.47 4.56
C CYS A 403 -1.57 11.13 4.35
N LEU A 404 -2.18 10.58 5.41
CA LEU A 404 -2.98 9.35 5.34
C LEU A 404 -4.48 9.58 5.15
N GLY A 405 -4.92 10.84 5.04
CA GLY A 405 -6.33 11.17 4.83
C GLY A 405 -7.26 10.84 6.01
N CYS A 406 -6.73 10.73 7.24
CA CYS A 406 -7.52 10.32 8.41
C CYS A 406 -8.59 11.34 8.87
N GLY A 407 -8.50 12.61 8.46
CA GLY A 407 -9.46 13.66 8.78
C GLY A 407 -9.35 14.28 10.17
N ASN A 408 -8.52 13.77 11.08
CA ASN A 408 -8.41 14.25 12.47
C ASN A 408 -8.16 15.76 12.57
N CYS A 409 -7.33 16.30 11.69
CA CYS A 409 -7.03 17.75 11.67
C CYS A 409 -8.26 18.60 11.31
N VAL A 410 -9.11 18.10 10.42
CA VAL A 410 -10.38 18.75 10.06
C VAL A 410 -11.38 18.67 11.20
N ASP A 411 -11.46 17.50 11.87
CA ASP A 411 -12.40 17.29 12.97
C ASP A 411 -12.15 18.23 14.14
N VAL A 412 -10.89 18.42 14.54
CA VAL A 412 -10.53 19.30 15.67
C VAL A 412 -10.44 20.77 15.31
N CYS A 413 -10.54 21.13 14.03
CA CYS A 413 -10.40 22.52 13.60
C CYS A 413 -11.59 23.36 14.06
N PRO A 414 -11.40 24.36 14.95
CA PRO A 414 -12.49 25.22 15.40
C PRO A 414 -12.83 26.29 14.36
N GLY A 415 -11.87 26.65 13.52
CA GLY A 415 -11.98 27.73 12.56
C GLY A 415 -12.33 29.09 13.17
N LYS A 416 -12.65 30.05 12.32
CA LYS A 416 -13.08 31.40 12.69
C LYS A 416 -14.62 31.44 12.76
N LYS A 417 -15.15 31.76 13.91
CA LYS A 417 -16.60 31.81 14.16
C LYS A 417 -17.32 30.48 13.79
N GLY A 418 -16.66 29.34 13.99
CA GLY A 418 -17.22 28.01 13.69
C GLY A 418 -17.06 27.54 12.24
N VAL A 419 -16.51 28.37 11.34
CA VAL A 419 -16.19 27.97 9.95
C VAL A 419 -14.79 27.39 9.94
N LYS A 420 -14.67 26.09 9.64
CA LYS A 420 -13.39 25.38 9.64
C LYS A 420 -12.39 26.00 8.66
N ALA A 421 -11.12 25.98 9.03
CA ALA A 421 -10.00 26.38 8.17
C ALA A 421 -9.41 25.21 7.39
N LEU A 422 -9.93 24.01 7.55
CA LEU A 422 -9.48 22.80 6.86
C LEU A 422 -10.69 22.06 6.30
N GLU A 423 -10.55 21.63 5.05
CA GLU A 423 -11.52 20.80 4.35
C GLU A 423 -10.79 19.67 3.62
N MET A 424 -11.38 18.46 3.60
CA MET A 424 -10.79 17.35 2.85
C MET A 424 -11.10 17.50 1.37
N LYS A 425 -10.04 17.49 0.52
CA LYS A 425 -10.12 17.60 -0.95
C LYS A 425 -9.43 16.41 -1.61
N PRO A 426 -9.81 16.03 -2.83
CA PRO A 426 -9.11 15.00 -3.59
C PRO A 426 -7.61 15.31 -3.69
N LEU A 427 -6.75 14.31 -3.49
CA LEU A 427 -5.28 14.49 -3.51
C LEU A 427 -4.81 15.16 -4.79
N GLU A 428 -5.33 14.74 -5.94
CA GLU A 428 -4.91 15.28 -7.24
C GLU A 428 -5.08 16.81 -7.35
N THR A 429 -6.07 17.37 -6.62
CA THR A 429 -6.32 18.82 -6.59
C THR A 429 -5.39 19.58 -5.64
N GLN A 430 -4.56 18.87 -4.88
CA GLN A 430 -3.69 19.45 -3.84
C GLN A 430 -2.20 19.18 -4.07
N LEU A 431 -1.83 18.51 -5.16
CA LEU A 431 -0.43 18.20 -5.47
C LEU A 431 0.43 19.45 -5.65
N ASP A 432 -0.15 20.56 -6.08
CA ASP A 432 0.50 21.87 -6.20
C ASP A 432 0.95 22.48 -4.85
N LYS A 433 0.47 21.92 -3.73
CA LYS A 433 0.85 22.34 -2.37
C LYS A 433 2.11 21.63 -1.86
N GLN A 434 2.50 20.49 -2.44
CA GLN A 434 3.70 19.76 -2.03
C GLN A 434 4.98 20.60 -2.11
N PRO A 435 5.25 21.39 -3.16
CA PRO A 435 6.41 22.27 -3.20
C PRO A 435 6.47 23.30 -2.07
N ILE A 436 5.31 23.76 -1.57
CA ILE A 436 5.25 24.68 -0.42
C ILE A 436 5.74 23.99 0.85
N TRP A 437 5.29 22.74 1.08
CA TRP A 437 5.77 21.93 2.20
C TRP A 437 7.27 21.69 2.11
N ASP A 438 7.74 21.25 0.94
CA ASP A 438 9.15 20.93 0.72
C ASP A 438 10.05 22.15 0.97
N TYR A 439 9.63 23.32 0.50
CA TYR A 439 10.31 24.59 0.78
C TYR A 439 10.32 24.90 2.29
N CYS A 440 9.16 24.81 2.94
CA CYS A 440 9.05 25.10 4.36
C CYS A 440 9.93 24.21 5.24
N VAL A 441 10.08 22.95 4.87
CA VAL A 441 10.90 21.98 5.64
C VAL A 441 12.39 22.15 5.36
N LYS A 442 12.78 22.49 4.12
CA LYS A 442 14.19 22.51 3.72
C LYS A 442 14.85 23.87 3.89
N GLU A 443 14.11 24.96 3.60
CA GLU A 443 14.69 26.30 3.44
C GLU A 443 14.30 27.26 4.58
N VAL A 444 13.14 27.05 5.23
CA VAL A 444 12.71 27.94 6.32
C VAL A 444 13.49 27.62 7.59
N THR A 445 14.17 28.62 8.14
CA THR A 445 14.97 28.46 9.35
C THR A 445 14.10 28.22 10.58
N SER A 446 14.56 27.39 11.50
CA SER A 446 13.90 27.17 12.79
C SER A 446 13.76 28.49 13.55
N LYS A 447 12.59 28.72 14.13
CA LYS A 447 12.30 29.89 15.01
C LYS A 447 12.24 29.47 16.49
N GLN A 448 12.88 28.33 16.81
CA GLN A 448 12.87 27.77 18.16
C GLN A 448 13.40 28.76 19.22
N ASP A 449 14.44 29.50 18.88
CA ASP A 449 15.07 30.49 19.78
C ASP A 449 14.16 31.68 20.09
N LEU A 450 13.12 31.89 19.31
CA LEU A 450 12.15 32.98 19.49
C LEU A 450 10.97 32.61 20.40
N VAL A 451 10.86 31.33 20.81
CA VAL A 451 9.72 30.84 21.60
C VAL A 451 10.17 29.99 22.76
N ASP A 452 9.50 30.12 23.90
CA ASP A 452 9.60 29.14 24.98
C ASP A 452 8.72 27.93 24.63
N THR A 453 9.33 26.88 24.08
CA THR A 453 8.67 25.66 23.63
C THR A 453 8.07 24.84 24.78
N LYS A 454 8.46 25.13 26.03
CA LYS A 454 7.95 24.47 27.23
C LYS A 454 6.73 25.18 27.85
N LEU A 455 6.45 26.42 27.41
CA LEU A 455 5.40 27.24 28.00
C LEU A 455 3.99 26.66 27.79
N ASN A 456 3.72 26.13 26.60
CA ASN A 456 2.44 25.53 26.25
C ASN A 456 2.57 24.64 24.99
N VAL A 457 1.54 23.80 24.74
CA VAL A 457 1.49 22.90 23.60
C VAL A 457 1.60 23.62 22.25
N LYS A 458 1.00 24.80 22.11
CA LYS A 458 1.09 25.58 20.87
C LYS A 458 2.54 25.94 20.53
N ASN A 459 3.29 26.40 21.52
CA ASN A 459 4.69 26.76 21.33
C ASN A 459 5.54 25.55 20.97
N SER A 460 5.25 24.37 21.54
CA SER A 460 5.99 23.14 21.25
C SER A 460 5.91 22.72 19.77
N GLN A 461 4.91 23.17 19.01
CA GLN A 461 4.80 22.90 17.55
C GLN A 461 5.92 23.56 16.73
N PHE A 462 6.66 24.51 17.31
CA PHE A 462 7.79 25.18 16.67
C PHE A 462 9.16 24.67 17.14
N ALA A 463 9.16 23.57 17.90
CA ALA A 463 10.39 22.99 18.47
C ALA A 463 11.09 22.01 17.51
N THR A 464 10.47 21.69 16.40
CA THR A 464 10.99 20.67 15.47
C THR A 464 11.09 21.22 14.06
#